data_14333fed48dc63f1748f7c903fca42e7
#
_entry.id   14333fed48dc63f1748f7c903fca42e7
#
_cell.length_a   1.000
_cell.length_b   1.000
_cell.length_c   1.000
_cell.angle_alpha   90.00
_cell.angle_beta   90.00
_cell.angle_gamma   90.00
#
_symmetry.space_group_name_H-M   'P 1'
#
loop_
_entity.id
_entity.type
_entity.pdbx_description
1 polymer ?
#
loop_
_entity_poly.entity_id
_entity_poly.type
_entity_poly.pdbx_seq_one_letter_code
_entity_poly.pdbx_strand_id
1 'polypeptide(L)'
;MKYSDGQEVRLGDRVKLGEDDGGVVVASIDRGEYSETHPAAQWAYLKRGVIVEFPTYGLIHYEEPEPDLQLIERGHGTGHDI
;
A
#
# COMPACT_ATOMS: atom_id res chain seq x y z
N MET A 1 2.37 -5.47 7.22
CA MET A 1 0.97 -5.90 7.07
C MET A 1 0.86 -6.89 5.93
N LYS A 2 -0.02 -7.86 6.05
CA LYS A 2 -0.17 -8.90 5.03
C LYS A 2 -1.56 -8.88 4.43
N TYR A 3 -1.64 -9.27 3.16
CA TYR A 3 -2.93 -9.53 2.53
C TYR A 3 -3.54 -10.80 3.12
N SER A 4 -4.81 -11.05 2.81
CA SER A 4 -5.52 -12.22 3.32
C SER A 4 -4.90 -13.54 2.86
N ASP A 5 -4.15 -13.53 1.74
CA ASP A 5 -3.49 -14.72 1.24
C ASP A 5 -2.09 -14.92 1.82
N GLY A 6 -1.68 -14.07 2.75
CA GLY A 6 -0.41 -14.22 3.45
C GLY A 6 0.77 -13.49 2.84
N GLN A 7 0.59 -12.87 1.69
CA GLN A 7 1.69 -12.10 1.10
C GLN A 7 1.85 -10.77 1.81
N GLU A 8 3.10 -10.32 1.95
CA GLU A 8 3.39 -9.04 2.59
C GLU A 8 3.00 -7.89 1.68
N VAL A 9 2.38 -6.86 2.24
CA VAL A 9 2.05 -5.64 1.50
C VAL A 9 3.32 -4.85 1.27
N ARG A 10 3.59 -4.49 0.01
CA ARG A 10 4.81 -3.79 -0.38
C ARG A 10 4.48 -2.50 -1.12
N LEU A 11 5.41 -1.56 -1.03
CA LEU A 11 5.30 -0.30 -1.77
C LEU A 11 5.13 -0.59 -3.25
N GLY A 12 4.19 0.11 -3.88
CA GLY A 12 3.95 -0.01 -5.31
C GLY A 12 2.99 -1.10 -5.70
N ASP A 13 2.56 -1.94 -4.75
CA ASP A 13 1.59 -2.99 -5.07
C ASP A 13 0.31 -2.37 -5.60
N ARG A 14 -0.26 -3.01 -6.62
CA ARG A 14 -1.59 -2.65 -7.09
C ARG A 14 -2.61 -3.52 -6.40
N VAL A 15 -3.62 -2.87 -5.87
CA VAL A 15 -4.59 -3.56 -5.01
C VAL A 15 -6.01 -3.19 -5.39
N LYS A 16 -6.93 -4.01 -4.92
CA LYS A 16 -8.36 -3.83 -5.17
C LYS A 16 -9.09 -3.82 -3.83
N LEU A 17 -10.01 -2.91 -3.68
CA LEU A 17 -10.90 -2.88 -2.53
C LEU A 17 -12.33 -2.77 -3.07
N GLY A 18 -13.12 -3.82 -2.87
CA GLY A 18 -14.46 -3.85 -3.45
C GLY A 18 -14.37 -3.81 -4.96
N GLU A 19 -14.98 -2.82 -5.56
CA GLU A 19 -14.97 -2.68 -7.03
C GLU A 19 -13.90 -1.72 -7.53
N ASP A 20 -13.15 -1.09 -6.61
CA ASP A 20 -12.08 -0.18 -7.00
C ASP A 20 -10.79 -0.96 -7.13
N ASP A 21 -10.34 -1.20 -8.35
CA ASP A 21 -9.13 -1.95 -8.63
C ASP A 21 -7.95 -1.07 -8.98
N GLY A 22 -8.07 0.22 -8.73
CA GLY A 22 -7.01 1.18 -9.04
C GLY A 22 -6.15 1.56 -7.86
N GLY A 23 -6.20 0.83 -6.76
CA GLY A 23 -5.43 1.17 -5.58
C GLY A 23 -3.96 0.90 -5.75
N VAL A 24 -3.13 1.77 -5.14
CA VAL A 24 -1.67 1.63 -5.15
C VAL A 24 -1.17 1.85 -3.74
N VAL A 25 -0.33 0.95 -3.26
CA VAL A 25 0.33 1.12 -1.97
C VAL A 25 1.38 2.20 -2.13
N VAL A 26 1.18 3.34 -1.49
CA VAL A 26 2.07 4.49 -1.62
C VAL A 26 3.05 4.61 -0.47
N ALA A 27 2.84 3.84 0.59
CA ALA A 27 3.79 3.78 1.70
C ALA A 27 3.54 2.52 2.50
N SER A 28 4.61 1.93 3.00
CA SER A 28 4.52 0.85 3.98
C SER A 28 5.32 1.27 5.20
N ILE A 29 4.61 1.70 6.23
CA ILE A 29 5.23 2.16 7.46
C ILE A 29 5.89 0.99 8.16
N ASP A 30 5.24 -0.18 8.11
CA ASP A 30 5.77 -1.41 8.70
C ASP A 30 7.14 -1.77 8.16
N ARG A 31 7.38 -1.50 6.88
CA ARG A 31 8.61 -1.88 6.22
C ARG A 31 9.57 -0.72 6.00
N GLY A 32 9.13 0.49 6.38
CA GLY A 32 9.95 1.67 6.15
C GLY A 32 10.06 2.04 4.67
N GLU A 33 9.08 1.68 3.87
CA GLU A 33 9.08 1.96 2.44
C GLU A 33 8.14 3.10 2.14
N TYR A 34 8.64 4.13 1.47
CA TYR A 34 7.86 5.33 1.20
C TYR A 34 8.09 5.79 -0.23
N SER A 35 7.01 6.26 -0.87
CA SER A 35 7.13 6.84 -2.21
C SER A 35 7.61 8.28 -2.10
N GLU A 36 8.06 8.84 -3.22
CA GLU A 36 8.52 10.22 -3.24
C GLU A 36 7.41 11.20 -2.89
N THR A 37 6.19 10.87 -3.26
CA THR A 37 5.05 11.74 -2.99
C THR A 37 4.50 11.55 -1.58
N HIS A 38 4.92 10.49 -0.90
CA HIS A 38 4.43 10.18 0.45
C HIS A 38 5.63 9.82 1.33
N PRO A 39 6.47 10.83 1.67
CA PRO A 39 7.73 10.57 2.36
C PRO A 39 7.55 10.25 3.84
N ALA A 40 8.57 9.59 4.39
CA ALA A 40 8.56 9.19 5.79
C ALA A 40 8.32 10.37 6.72
N ALA A 41 8.89 11.52 6.41
CA ALA A 41 8.75 12.69 7.26
C ALA A 41 7.30 13.07 7.48
N GLN A 42 6.44 12.74 6.52
CA GLN A 42 5.03 13.08 6.58
C GLN A 42 4.19 12.00 7.24
N TRP A 43 4.60 10.73 7.11
CA TRP A 43 3.74 9.61 7.47
C TRP A 43 4.26 8.73 8.58
N ALA A 44 5.56 8.82 8.93
CA ALA A 44 6.13 7.91 9.92
C ALA A 44 5.50 8.04 11.30
N TYR A 45 4.83 9.17 11.58
CA TYR A 45 4.19 9.36 12.86
C TYR A 45 3.07 8.34 13.11
N LEU A 46 2.58 7.71 12.06
CA LEU A 46 1.53 6.69 12.19
C LEU A 46 2.05 5.39 12.77
N LYS A 47 3.35 5.16 12.71
CA LYS A 47 4.10 4.11 13.40
C LYS A 47 3.93 2.71 12.83
N ARG A 48 2.79 2.38 12.21
CA ARG A 48 2.61 1.06 11.63
C ARG A 48 1.56 1.09 10.55
N GLY A 49 1.54 0.03 9.75
CA GLY A 49 0.54 -0.17 8.71
C GLY A 49 1.02 0.28 7.37
N VAL A 50 0.06 0.51 6.49
CA VAL A 50 0.34 0.91 5.12
C VAL A 50 -0.63 2.00 4.72
N ILE A 51 -0.22 2.80 3.72
CA ILE A 51 -1.07 3.82 3.12
C ILE A 51 -1.35 3.39 1.69
N VAL A 52 -2.62 3.38 1.32
CA VAL A 52 -3.04 3.01 -0.03
C VAL A 52 -3.84 4.15 -0.61
N GLU A 53 -3.55 4.50 -1.85
CA GLU A 53 -4.31 5.53 -2.57
C GLU A 53 -5.23 4.87 -3.57
N PHE A 54 -6.52 5.19 -3.49
CA PHE A 54 -7.55 4.68 -4.40
C PHE A 54 -8.13 5.82 -5.21
N PRO A 55 -8.40 5.60 -6.51
CA PRO A 55 -9.07 6.63 -7.31
C PRO A 55 -10.43 7.03 -6.74
N THR A 56 -11.16 6.08 -6.18
CA THR A 56 -12.50 6.34 -5.66
C THR A 56 -12.47 6.80 -4.21
N TYR A 57 -11.68 6.14 -3.37
CA TYR A 57 -11.75 6.38 -1.94
C TYR A 57 -10.69 7.34 -1.41
N GLY A 58 -9.68 7.67 -2.22
CA GLY A 58 -8.59 8.53 -1.77
C GLY A 58 -7.58 7.75 -0.94
N LEU A 59 -6.91 8.43 -0.02
CA LEU A 59 -5.88 7.81 0.82
C LEU A 59 -6.53 7.11 2.00
N ILE A 60 -6.15 5.86 2.21
CA ILE A 60 -6.62 5.08 3.36
C ILE A 60 -5.42 4.54 4.10
N HIS A 61 -5.42 4.71 5.42
CA HIS A 61 -4.39 4.15 6.29
C HIS A 61 -4.93 2.87 6.92
N TYR A 62 -4.25 1.76 6.65
CA TYR A 62 -4.59 0.47 7.25
C TYR A 62 -3.57 0.15 8.32
N GLU A 63 -3.99 -0.01 9.56
CA GLU A 63 -3.11 -0.45 10.64
C GLU A 63 -3.08 -1.96 10.77
N GLU A 64 -4.15 -2.61 10.33
CA GLU A 64 -4.29 -4.05 10.47
C GLU A 64 -4.76 -4.63 9.16
N PRO A 65 -4.54 -5.93 8.94
CA PRO A 65 -4.96 -6.56 7.71
C PRO A 65 -6.44 -6.35 7.43
N GLU A 66 -6.75 -6.05 6.18
CA GLU A 66 -8.11 -5.85 5.72
C GLU A 66 -8.48 -7.01 4.80
N PRO A 67 -9.44 -7.87 5.20
CA PRO A 67 -9.76 -9.07 4.41
C PRO A 67 -10.20 -8.77 2.99
N ASP A 68 -10.81 -7.61 2.78
CA ASP A 68 -11.34 -7.24 1.47
C ASP A 68 -10.30 -6.61 0.56
N LEU A 69 -9.11 -6.33 1.08
CA LEU A 69 -8.03 -5.74 0.28
C LEU A 69 -7.28 -6.86 -0.42
N GLN A 70 -7.27 -6.83 -1.74
CA GLN A 70 -6.69 -7.91 -2.54
C GLN A 70 -5.55 -7.40 -3.38
N LEU A 71 -4.46 -8.16 -3.42
CA LEU A 71 -3.33 -7.86 -4.28
C LEU A 71 -3.67 -8.25 -5.71
N ILE A 72 -3.57 -7.29 -6.63
CA ILE A 72 -3.77 -7.55 -8.04
C ILE A 72 -2.45 -7.87 -8.71
N GLU A 73 -1.44 -7.04 -8.42
CA GLU A 73 -0.19 -7.13 -9.11
C GLU A 73 0.91 -6.61 -8.21
N ARG A 74 2.01 -7.35 -8.10
CA ARG A 74 3.15 -6.91 -7.28
C ARG A 74 3.73 -5.64 -7.85
N GLY A 75 4.04 -4.70 -6.98
CA GLY A 75 4.60 -3.45 -7.41
C GLY A 75 5.97 -3.61 -7.98
N HIS A 76 6.19 -2.91 -9.07
CA HIS A 76 7.51 -2.81 -9.66
C HIS A 76 8.00 -1.39 -9.54
N GLY A 77 7.44 -0.70 -8.60
CA GLY A 77 7.76 0.69 -8.41
C GLY A 77 9.20 0.89 -8.15
N THR A 78 9.80 -0.15 -7.81
CA THR A 78 11.19 -0.17 -7.68
C THR A 78 11.83 -0.26 -9.01
N GLY A 79 11.09 -0.57 -9.87
CA GLY A 79 11.40 -0.74 -11.13
C GLY A 79 12.74 -0.66 -11.61
N HIS A 80 12.69 -0.76 -11.53
CA HIS A 80 13.45 -0.78 -12.10
C HIS A 80 13.53 -1.38 -12.95
N ASP A 81 13.21 -1.52 -13.04
CA ASP A 81 13.25 -2.06 -13.78
C ASP A 81 13.68 -1.94 -14.73
N ILE A 82 13.83 -1.89 -14.78
CA ILE A 82 14.04 -1.90 -15.61
C ILE A 82 14.44 -2.11 -16.05
#